data_3a2c594b95cb30c40f5224701f087dd8
#
_entry.id   3a2c594b95cb30c40f5224701f087dd8
#
_cell.length_a   1.000
_cell.length_b   1.000
_cell.length_c   1.000
_cell.angle_alpha   90.00
_cell.angle_beta   90.00
_cell.angle_gamma   90.00
#
_symmetry.space_group_name_H-M   'P 1'
#
loop_
_entity.id
_entity.type
_entity.pdbx_description
1 polymer ?
#
loop_
_entity_poly.entity_id
_entity_poly.type
_entity_poly.pdbx_seq_one_letter_code
_entity_poly.pdbx_strand_id
1 'polypeptide(L)'
;MNKRAAGILIAAAMAVAGFFAGFVLEKRVRGVEAQGKSTFSAAAIAGEKNTQDPWGPYEVVPDWPKPLTSLPGHEKWTWGAVESVFAESPNRVFILERGELPAMKRPEEVAYPKIGPSISFPVSQLPFRNASVGPVTSAGNPVWSGKLGVDARWEHCIVVVDANGNVVENWTKWDSMLKRPHFVTMNPYDPDRHIWIVDDQGHAVYEFTHDGKQLVKTLGTPNQPGNDEKHFNRPTFINWLPDGTMFVTDGYGNTRVVKFDKDGKFLMTFGQPSNPPDDMRPSVFKDVHGVVFDPPTHRVFVTDRADHRIEIFDENGKFLDQWSTGKPSTPQFLYMAADRSVWIADGTTAKIMKFDLDGHYLYSWGSQGDWPGALWNVHGMSVDPAGNLYLAEVNNGRAEKFRPRPGANPALLIGQRMRAAQ
;
A
#
# COMPACT_ATOMS: atom_id res chain seq x y z
N MET A 1 72.01 1.42 -14.78
CA MET A 1 70.87 0.81 -14.09
C MET A 1 70.60 -0.54 -14.75
N ASN A 2 70.69 -1.58 -14.00
CA ASN A 2 70.68 -2.97 -14.49
C ASN A 2 69.27 -3.39 -14.93
N LYS A 3 69.16 -3.82 -16.20
CA LYS A 3 67.87 -4.34 -16.77
C LYS A 3 67.28 -5.51 -15.99
N ARG A 4 68.06 -6.19 -15.15
CA ARG A 4 67.57 -7.29 -14.27
C ARG A 4 66.81 -6.78 -13.04
N ALA A 5 67.08 -5.57 -12.53
CA ALA A 5 66.39 -5.01 -11.42
C ALA A 5 64.97 -4.50 -11.80
N ALA A 6 64.82 -4.03 -13.05
CA ALA A 6 63.49 -3.60 -13.54
C ALA A 6 62.53 -4.76 -13.78
N GLY A 7 63.02 -5.95 -14.19
CA GLY A 7 62.20 -7.14 -14.41
C GLY A 7 61.67 -7.74 -13.11
N ILE A 8 62.41 -7.69 -12.03
CA ILE A 8 61.99 -8.20 -10.71
C ILE A 8 60.94 -7.30 -10.09
N LEU A 9 61.05 -5.99 -10.26
CA LEU A 9 60.05 -5.02 -9.76
C LEU A 9 58.71 -5.15 -10.50
N ILE A 10 58.71 -5.41 -11.82
CA ILE A 10 57.48 -5.58 -12.60
C ILE A 10 56.79 -6.93 -12.24
N ALA A 11 57.56 -7.99 -12.03
CA ALA A 11 57.02 -9.28 -11.62
C ALA A 11 56.41 -9.25 -10.20
N ALA A 12 57.04 -8.49 -9.27
CA ALA A 12 56.51 -8.30 -7.93
C ALA A 12 55.22 -7.44 -7.93
N ALA A 13 55.14 -6.40 -8.77
CA ALA A 13 53.94 -5.58 -8.89
C ALA A 13 52.77 -6.33 -9.51
N MET A 14 53.00 -7.19 -10.50
CA MET A 14 51.92 -8.04 -11.06
C MET A 14 51.48 -9.15 -10.11
N ALA A 15 52.36 -9.71 -9.32
CA ALA A 15 51.99 -10.71 -8.30
C ALA A 15 51.12 -10.09 -7.18
N VAL A 16 51.44 -8.87 -6.74
CA VAL A 16 50.67 -8.13 -5.74
C VAL A 16 49.32 -7.69 -6.31
N ALA A 17 49.27 -7.21 -7.56
CA ALA A 17 48.00 -6.87 -8.20
C ALA A 17 47.10 -8.08 -8.43
N GLY A 18 47.65 -9.24 -8.81
CA GLY A 18 46.92 -10.50 -8.94
C GLY A 18 46.38 -11.00 -7.59
N PHE A 19 47.18 -10.86 -6.52
CA PHE A 19 46.74 -11.25 -5.16
C PHE A 19 45.61 -10.37 -4.63
N PHE A 20 45.71 -9.04 -4.83
CA PHE A 20 44.64 -8.11 -4.45
C PHE A 20 43.39 -8.27 -5.32
N ALA A 21 43.52 -8.51 -6.61
CA ALA A 21 42.37 -8.79 -7.49
C ALA A 21 41.70 -10.11 -7.13
N GLY A 22 42.45 -11.17 -6.82
CA GLY A 22 41.93 -12.44 -6.33
C GLY A 22 41.23 -12.31 -4.98
N PHE A 23 41.81 -11.56 -4.05
CA PHE A 23 41.21 -11.35 -2.72
C PHE A 23 39.95 -10.48 -2.77
N VAL A 24 39.89 -9.48 -3.64
CA VAL A 24 38.70 -8.67 -3.85
C VAL A 24 37.61 -9.47 -4.59
N LEU A 25 37.98 -10.32 -5.57
CA LEU A 25 37.03 -11.19 -6.25
C LEU A 25 36.49 -12.26 -5.31
N GLU A 26 37.35 -12.88 -4.49
CA GLU A 26 36.94 -13.89 -3.51
C GLU A 26 36.05 -13.31 -2.41
N LYS A 27 36.32 -12.09 -1.93
CA LYS A 27 35.39 -11.39 -1.02
C LYS A 27 34.08 -10.99 -1.68
N ARG A 28 34.07 -10.57 -2.97
CA ARG A 28 32.83 -10.31 -3.70
C ARG A 28 32.02 -11.57 -3.95
N VAL A 29 32.69 -12.66 -4.36
CA VAL A 29 32.01 -13.96 -4.57
C VAL A 29 31.47 -14.51 -3.25
N ARG A 30 32.24 -14.43 -2.16
CA ARG A 30 31.74 -14.84 -0.83
C ARG A 30 30.65 -13.91 -0.29
N GLY A 31 30.70 -12.62 -0.61
CA GLY A 31 29.63 -11.68 -0.26
C GLY A 31 28.33 -11.96 -1.02
N VAL A 32 28.42 -12.35 -2.30
CA VAL A 32 27.27 -12.75 -3.12
C VAL A 32 26.71 -14.12 -2.66
N GLU A 33 27.57 -15.06 -2.29
CA GLU A 33 27.10 -16.36 -1.75
C GLU A 33 26.48 -16.22 -0.34
N ALA A 34 26.94 -15.27 0.47
CA ALA A 34 26.34 -15.01 1.77
C ALA A 34 24.99 -14.25 1.69
N GLN A 35 24.79 -13.46 0.63
CA GLN A 35 23.49 -12.84 0.33
C GLN A 35 22.48 -13.82 -0.28
N GLY A 36 22.92 -14.93 -0.85
CA GLY A 36 22.08 -15.93 -1.51
C GLY A 36 21.35 -16.89 -0.57
N LYS A 37 21.45 -16.74 0.74
CA LYS A 37 20.69 -17.55 1.69
C LYS A 37 19.63 -16.70 2.39
N SER A 38 18.67 -16.19 1.62
CA SER A 38 17.38 -15.82 2.18
C SER A 38 16.78 -17.06 2.81
N THR A 39 16.66 -17.07 4.12
CA THR A 39 16.03 -18.15 4.90
C THR A 39 14.56 -18.33 4.57
N PHE A 40 13.99 -17.43 3.76
CA PHE A 40 12.58 -17.43 3.39
C PHE A 40 12.27 -18.22 2.10
N SER A 41 13.18 -18.25 1.13
CA SER A 41 12.81 -18.70 -0.21
C SER A 41 12.65 -20.20 -0.32
N ALA A 42 13.51 -20.97 0.31
CA ALA A 42 13.57 -22.40 0.02
C ALA A 42 12.42 -23.20 0.66
N ALA A 43 11.97 -22.80 1.83
CA ALA A 43 10.93 -23.52 2.56
C ALA A 43 9.51 -23.12 2.18
N ALA A 44 9.32 -21.86 1.77
CA ALA A 44 7.99 -21.33 1.46
C ALA A 44 7.49 -21.70 0.06
N ILE A 45 8.40 -21.95 -0.88
CA ILE A 45 8.09 -22.15 -2.30
C ILE A 45 8.86 -23.30 -2.94
N ALA A 46 9.33 -24.27 -2.14
CA ALA A 46 9.98 -25.47 -2.65
C ALA A 46 9.04 -26.22 -3.62
N GLY A 47 9.33 -26.18 -4.89
CA GLY A 47 8.53 -26.75 -5.97
C GLY A 47 7.68 -25.75 -6.76
N GLU A 48 7.49 -24.53 -6.25
CA GLU A 48 6.66 -23.49 -6.85
C GLU A 48 7.49 -22.24 -7.18
N LYS A 49 8.50 -22.39 -7.99
CA LYS A 49 9.35 -21.26 -8.37
C LYS A 49 8.56 -20.23 -9.17
N ASN A 50 8.51 -19.00 -8.67
CA ASN A 50 7.89 -17.84 -9.32
C ASN A 50 6.41 -18.06 -9.67
N THR A 51 5.68 -18.79 -8.83
CA THR A 51 4.29 -19.14 -9.09
C THR A 51 3.40 -17.93 -9.02
N GLN A 52 2.57 -17.79 -10.02
CA GLN A 52 1.42 -16.92 -10.01
C GLN A 52 0.18 -17.78 -9.79
N ASP A 53 -0.50 -17.55 -8.69
CA ASP A 53 -1.76 -18.23 -8.36
C ASP A 53 -2.92 -17.28 -8.63
N PRO A 54 -3.85 -17.61 -9.54
CA PRO A 54 -5.00 -16.73 -9.79
C PRO A 54 -5.94 -16.59 -8.60
N TRP A 55 -5.92 -17.54 -7.66
CA TRP A 55 -6.91 -17.60 -6.58
C TRP A 55 -6.32 -17.39 -5.19
N GLY A 56 -5.02 -17.58 -5.01
CA GLY A 56 -4.34 -17.46 -3.74
C GLY A 56 -4.73 -18.52 -2.70
N PRO A 57 -4.16 -18.42 -1.50
CA PRO A 57 -4.40 -19.36 -0.40
C PRO A 57 -5.69 -19.04 0.39
N TYR A 58 -6.51 -18.16 -0.14
CA TYR A 58 -7.73 -17.67 0.50
C TYR A 58 -8.99 -18.09 -0.25
N GLU A 59 -10.11 -18.03 0.45
CA GLU A 59 -11.44 -18.03 -0.12
C GLU A 59 -12.19 -16.76 0.30
N VAL A 60 -12.92 -16.18 -0.63
CA VAL A 60 -13.74 -14.99 -0.35
C VAL A 60 -14.92 -15.37 0.54
N VAL A 61 -15.22 -14.51 1.50
CA VAL A 61 -16.42 -14.64 2.35
C VAL A 61 -17.57 -13.93 1.62
N PRO A 62 -18.59 -14.67 1.17
CA PRO A 62 -19.70 -14.07 0.45
C PRO A 62 -20.48 -13.09 1.34
N ASP A 63 -21.09 -12.10 0.69
CA ASP A 63 -21.95 -11.10 1.34
C ASP A 63 -21.30 -10.32 2.50
N TRP A 64 -20.00 -10.17 2.45
CA TRP A 64 -19.25 -9.32 3.38
C TRP A 64 -18.49 -8.21 2.61
N PRO A 65 -18.66 -6.93 2.98
CA PRO A 65 -19.70 -6.39 3.85
C PRO A 65 -21.08 -6.48 3.19
N LYS A 66 -22.14 -6.37 3.98
CA LYS A 66 -23.48 -6.27 3.44
C LYS A 66 -23.61 -5.00 2.60
N PRO A 67 -24.42 -5.02 1.53
CA PRO A 67 -24.65 -3.83 0.71
C PRO A 67 -25.22 -2.69 1.55
N LEU A 68 -24.85 -1.45 1.25
CA LEU A 68 -25.42 -0.26 1.88
C LEU A 68 -26.96 -0.17 1.68
N THR A 69 -27.47 -0.81 0.63
CA THR A 69 -28.93 -0.95 0.43
C THR A 69 -29.67 -1.61 1.61
N SER A 70 -28.96 -2.26 2.51
CA SER A 70 -29.52 -2.82 3.76
C SER A 70 -29.72 -1.76 4.85
N LEU A 71 -29.19 -0.56 4.70
CA LEU A 71 -29.35 0.52 5.66
C LEU A 71 -30.63 1.33 5.37
N PRO A 72 -31.41 1.70 6.40
CA PRO A 72 -32.59 2.54 6.23
C PRO A 72 -32.27 3.86 5.52
N GLY A 73 -33.01 4.17 4.45
CA GLY A 73 -32.78 5.37 3.63
C GLY A 73 -31.69 5.23 2.56
N HIS A 74 -31.05 4.06 2.48
CA HIS A 74 -29.97 3.78 1.52
C HIS A 74 -30.35 2.66 0.52
N GLU A 75 -31.60 2.33 0.38
CA GLU A 75 -32.10 1.21 -0.45
C GLU A 75 -31.72 1.33 -1.93
N LYS A 76 -31.35 2.53 -2.37
CA LYS A 76 -30.95 2.83 -3.75
C LYS A 76 -29.46 3.15 -3.89
N TRP A 77 -28.68 2.93 -2.84
CA TRP A 77 -27.27 3.35 -2.77
C TRP A 77 -26.34 2.17 -2.57
N THR A 78 -25.12 2.30 -3.03
CA THR A 78 -24.04 1.32 -2.89
C THR A 78 -22.72 2.01 -2.62
N TRP A 79 -21.72 1.21 -2.30
CA TRP A 79 -20.36 1.70 -2.04
C TRP A 79 -19.79 2.52 -3.21
N GLY A 80 -19.15 3.64 -2.91
CA GLY A 80 -18.32 4.38 -3.83
C GLY A 80 -16.95 3.73 -4.03
N ALA A 81 -15.93 4.53 -4.29
CA ALA A 81 -14.56 4.03 -4.32
C ALA A 81 -14.12 3.66 -2.89
N VAL A 82 -13.82 2.39 -2.64
CA VAL A 82 -13.32 1.94 -1.35
C VAL A 82 -11.78 2.04 -1.37
N GLU A 83 -11.26 3.01 -0.64
CA GLU A 83 -9.84 3.36 -0.67
C GLU A 83 -9.01 2.57 0.32
N SER A 84 -9.55 2.31 1.49
CA SER A 84 -8.80 1.68 2.56
C SER A 84 -9.66 0.83 3.47
N VAL A 85 -9.03 -0.15 4.09
CA VAL A 85 -9.61 -1.01 5.10
C VAL A 85 -8.62 -1.19 6.25
N PHE A 86 -9.11 -1.16 7.49
CA PHE A 86 -8.31 -1.47 8.66
C PHE A 86 -9.09 -2.40 9.60
N ALA A 87 -8.59 -3.61 9.78
CA ALA A 87 -9.20 -4.63 10.62
C ALA A 87 -8.53 -4.64 12.01
N GLU A 88 -9.19 -4.02 12.96
CA GLU A 88 -8.76 -4.07 14.36
C GLU A 88 -9.07 -5.43 15.00
N SER A 89 -10.23 -5.98 14.66
CA SER A 89 -10.69 -7.32 15.02
C SER A 89 -11.70 -7.81 13.99
N PRO A 90 -12.08 -9.10 14.00
CA PRO A 90 -13.15 -9.58 13.10
C PRO A 90 -14.48 -8.84 13.24
N ASN A 91 -14.77 -8.28 14.44
CA ASN A 91 -16.00 -7.56 14.73
C ASN A 91 -15.85 -6.03 14.64
N ARG A 92 -14.66 -5.54 14.26
CA ARG A 92 -14.44 -4.11 14.11
C ARG A 92 -13.47 -3.85 12.97
N VAL A 93 -14.02 -3.72 11.77
CA VAL A 93 -13.29 -3.46 10.54
C VAL A 93 -13.73 -2.13 9.97
N PHE A 94 -12.80 -1.19 9.93
CA PHE A 94 -13.00 0.11 9.31
C PHE A 94 -12.95 -0.02 7.79
N ILE A 95 -13.90 0.60 7.12
CA ILE A 95 -13.93 0.79 5.67
C ILE A 95 -13.96 2.29 5.41
N LEU A 96 -13.03 2.75 4.59
CA LEU A 96 -12.92 4.13 4.14
C LEU A 96 -13.30 4.21 2.67
N GLU A 97 -14.33 5.00 2.37
CA GLU A 97 -14.82 5.15 1.00
C GLU A 97 -15.04 6.62 0.61
N ARG A 98 -15.21 6.85 -0.67
CA ARG A 98 -15.47 8.18 -1.24
C ARG A 98 -16.96 8.40 -1.51
N GLY A 99 -17.75 8.27 -0.45
CA GLY A 99 -19.19 8.43 -0.50
C GLY A 99 -19.89 7.32 -1.29
N GLU A 100 -21.19 7.48 -1.48
CA GLU A 100 -22.09 6.48 -2.05
C GLU A 100 -22.44 6.76 -3.50
N LEU A 101 -22.65 5.72 -4.27
CA LEU A 101 -23.15 5.77 -5.64
C LEU A 101 -24.50 5.07 -5.76
N PRO A 102 -25.35 5.45 -6.73
CA PRO A 102 -26.58 4.72 -6.98
C PRO A 102 -26.33 3.24 -7.22
N ALA A 103 -27.16 2.40 -6.62
CA ALA A 103 -27.16 0.97 -6.90
C ALA A 103 -27.64 0.74 -8.34
N MET A 104 -26.75 0.28 -9.20
CA MET A 104 -27.04 0.02 -10.60
C MET A 104 -26.77 -1.43 -10.94
N LYS A 105 -27.65 -2.01 -11.77
CA LYS A 105 -27.39 -3.33 -12.33
C LYS A 105 -26.17 -3.24 -13.24
N ARG A 106 -25.19 -4.11 -13.01
CA ARG A 106 -24.04 -4.21 -13.92
C ARG A 106 -24.49 -4.75 -15.28
N PRO A 107 -23.86 -4.28 -16.37
CA PRO A 107 -24.05 -4.92 -17.68
C PRO A 107 -23.62 -6.38 -17.64
N GLU A 108 -24.23 -7.20 -18.48
CA GLU A 108 -23.80 -8.59 -18.62
C GLU A 108 -22.40 -8.65 -19.22
N GLU A 109 -21.61 -9.61 -18.74
CA GLU A 109 -20.28 -9.85 -19.27
C GLU A 109 -20.36 -10.48 -20.66
N VAL A 110 -19.45 -10.08 -21.54
CA VAL A 110 -19.27 -10.69 -22.85
C VAL A 110 -18.00 -11.50 -22.89
N ALA A 111 -18.13 -12.80 -23.12
CA ALA A 111 -17.00 -13.67 -23.33
C ALA A 111 -16.31 -13.37 -24.67
N TYR A 112 -14.99 -13.35 -24.65
CA TYR A 112 -14.17 -13.18 -25.86
C TYR A 112 -13.60 -14.54 -26.30
N PRO A 113 -14.30 -15.27 -27.19
CA PRO A 113 -13.93 -16.66 -27.54
C PRO A 113 -12.56 -16.78 -28.22
N LYS A 114 -12.05 -15.69 -28.79
CA LYS A 114 -10.72 -15.66 -29.42
C LYS A 114 -9.57 -15.53 -28.41
N ILE A 115 -9.86 -15.13 -27.18
CA ILE A 115 -8.87 -14.94 -26.12
C ILE A 115 -8.91 -16.13 -25.17
N GLY A 116 -10.03 -16.85 -25.14
CA GLY A 116 -10.26 -18.02 -24.31
C GLY A 116 -11.59 -17.94 -23.57
N PRO A 117 -12.19 -19.09 -23.24
CA PRO A 117 -13.53 -19.13 -22.63
C PRO A 117 -13.54 -18.65 -21.17
N SER A 118 -12.37 -18.51 -20.54
CA SER A 118 -12.25 -18.02 -19.16
C SER A 118 -12.05 -16.52 -19.01
N ILE A 119 -11.94 -15.80 -20.13
CA ILE A 119 -11.75 -14.35 -20.12
C ILE A 119 -13.05 -13.70 -20.56
N SER A 120 -13.66 -12.96 -19.65
CA SER A 120 -14.81 -12.09 -19.91
C SER A 120 -14.47 -10.67 -19.51
N PHE A 121 -15.05 -9.73 -20.24
CA PHE A 121 -14.92 -8.31 -19.92
C PHE A 121 -16.32 -7.70 -19.80
N PRO A 122 -16.54 -6.74 -18.90
CA PRO A 122 -17.79 -5.99 -18.88
C PRO A 122 -17.96 -5.25 -20.21
N VAL A 123 -19.14 -5.30 -20.78
CA VAL A 123 -19.47 -4.66 -22.07
C VAL A 123 -19.34 -3.15 -22.01
N SER A 124 -19.64 -2.58 -20.85
CA SER A 124 -19.39 -1.18 -20.55
C SER A 124 -18.79 -1.10 -19.16
N GLN A 125 -17.76 -0.30 -19.02
CA GLN A 125 -17.31 0.07 -17.69
C GLN A 125 -18.45 0.82 -17.02
N LEU A 126 -18.86 0.35 -15.85
CA LEU A 126 -19.64 1.18 -14.95
C LEU A 126 -18.90 2.50 -14.73
N PRO A 127 -19.62 3.57 -14.36
CA PRO A 127 -18.96 4.81 -13.98
C PRO A 127 -17.78 4.48 -13.09
N PHE A 128 -16.62 5.02 -13.48
CA PHE A 128 -15.36 4.72 -12.83
C PHE A 128 -15.44 5.15 -11.36
N ARG A 129 -15.54 4.19 -10.44
CA ARG A 129 -15.81 4.46 -9.04
C ARG A 129 -14.71 5.25 -8.34
N ASN A 130 -13.49 5.24 -8.89
CA ASN A 130 -12.41 6.10 -8.43
C ASN A 130 -12.61 7.58 -8.75
N ALA A 131 -13.64 7.94 -9.51
CA ALA A 131 -13.98 9.35 -9.67
C ALA A 131 -14.27 9.96 -8.30
N SER A 132 -13.69 11.12 -8.06
CA SER A 132 -13.96 11.87 -6.85
C SER A 132 -15.44 12.25 -6.82
N VAL A 133 -16.13 11.84 -5.78
CA VAL A 133 -17.51 12.26 -5.50
C VAL A 133 -17.57 13.35 -4.45
N GLY A 134 -16.42 13.73 -3.91
CA GLY A 134 -16.27 14.84 -2.99
C GLY A 134 -16.31 16.21 -3.66
N PRO A 135 -16.01 17.25 -2.91
CA PRO A 135 -16.12 18.64 -3.39
C PRO A 135 -15.05 19.07 -4.40
N VAL A 136 -14.07 18.21 -4.70
CA VAL A 136 -13.03 18.48 -5.70
C VAL A 136 -12.70 17.23 -6.51
N THR A 137 -12.31 17.40 -7.76
CA THR A 137 -11.83 16.30 -8.61
C THR A 137 -10.46 15.82 -8.14
N SER A 138 -10.03 14.66 -8.62
CA SER A 138 -8.68 14.15 -8.35
C SER A 138 -7.57 15.10 -8.80
N ALA A 139 -7.83 15.98 -9.75
CA ALA A 139 -6.89 17.01 -10.20
C ALA A 139 -6.94 18.29 -9.36
N GLY A 140 -7.73 18.34 -8.27
CA GLY A 140 -7.88 19.53 -7.45
C GLY A 140 -8.81 20.59 -8.05
N ASN A 141 -9.43 20.31 -9.20
CA ASN A 141 -10.43 21.22 -9.77
C ASN A 141 -11.70 21.25 -8.91
N PRO A 142 -12.46 22.37 -8.94
CA PRO A 142 -13.74 22.43 -8.25
C PRO A 142 -14.60 21.25 -8.65
N VAL A 143 -15.40 20.83 -7.71
CA VAL A 143 -16.27 19.68 -7.88
C VAL A 143 -16.92 19.74 -9.23
N TRP A 144 -16.61 18.79 -9.91
CA TRP A 144 -17.47 18.16 -10.79
C TRP A 144 -18.88 18.13 -10.18
N SER A 145 -19.80 18.84 -10.78
CA SER A 145 -21.14 19.10 -10.25
C SER A 145 -22.06 17.86 -10.30
N GLY A 146 -21.54 16.71 -9.88
CA GLY A 146 -22.37 15.56 -9.60
C GLY A 146 -22.82 14.73 -10.77
N LYS A 147 -22.25 14.84 -11.98
CA LYS A 147 -22.73 14.01 -13.08
C LYS A 147 -21.64 13.38 -13.95
N LEU A 148 -21.10 12.25 -13.50
CA LEU A 148 -20.52 11.25 -14.38
C LEU A 148 -21.59 10.24 -14.84
N GLY A 149 -22.77 10.73 -15.23
CA GLY A 149 -23.89 9.88 -15.57
C GLY A 149 -24.62 9.28 -14.38
N VAL A 150 -24.15 9.52 -13.14
CA VAL A 150 -24.77 9.08 -11.89
C VAL A 150 -24.66 10.17 -10.83
N ASP A 151 -25.72 10.34 -10.07
CA ASP A 151 -25.67 11.17 -8.86
C ASP A 151 -24.87 10.45 -7.78
N ALA A 152 -24.22 11.20 -6.91
CA ALA A 152 -23.44 10.68 -5.79
C ALA A 152 -23.88 11.33 -4.49
N ARG A 153 -23.72 10.62 -3.38
CA ARG A 153 -23.92 11.14 -2.02
C ARG A 153 -22.59 11.14 -1.28
N TRP A 154 -22.24 12.27 -0.70
CA TRP A 154 -21.06 12.34 0.15
C TRP A 154 -21.47 12.00 1.59
N GLU A 155 -21.63 10.72 1.83
CA GLU A 155 -22.12 10.14 3.07
C GLU A 155 -21.43 8.80 3.31
N HIS A 156 -21.31 8.37 4.56
CA HIS A 156 -20.66 7.13 4.98
C HIS A 156 -19.20 6.98 4.56
N CYS A 157 -18.43 8.08 4.52
CA CYS A 157 -17.02 8.01 4.15
C CYS A 157 -16.19 7.14 5.11
N ILE A 158 -16.63 6.99 6.35
CA ILE A 158 -16.03 6.11 7.36
C ILE A 158 -17.14 5.27 7.99
N VAL A 159 -17.06 3.95 7.83
CA VAL A 159 -17.95 2.99 8.50
C VAL A 159 -17.15 1.90 9.19
N VAL A 160 -17.74 1.28 10.19
CA VAL A 160 -17.21 0.09 10.88
C VAL A 160 -18.17 -1.07 10.67
N VAL A 161 -17.60 -2.22 10.28
CA VAL A 161 -18.37 -3.41 9.92
C VAL A 161 -17.99 -4.56 10.86
N ASP A 162 -18.98 -5.35 11.26
CA ASP A 162 -18.78 -6.54 12.09
C ASP A 162 -18.38 -7.78 11.28
N ALA A 163 -18.16 -8.90 11.97
CA ALA A 163 -17.79 -10.18 11.36
C ALA A 163 -18.86 -10.71 10.38
N ASN A 164 -20.11 -10.31 10.55
CA ASN A 164 -21.25 -10.72 9.74
C ASN A 164 -21.55 -9.77 8.58
N GLY A 165 -20.74 -8.72 8.43
CA GLY A 165 -20.89 -7.73 7.37
C GLY A 165 -21.87 -6.60 7.68
N ASN A 166 -22.40 -6.50 8.91
CA ASN A 166 -23.28 -5.39 9.27
C ASN A 166 -22.47 -4.13 9.57
N VAL A 167 -22.95 -2.98 9.11
CA VAL A 167 -22.46 -1.68 9.58
C VAL A 167 -22.90 -1.50 11.02
N VAL A 168 -21.94 -1.40 11.94
CA VAL A 168 -22.17 -1.27 13.40
C VAL A 168 -21.84 0.12 13.94
N GLU A 169 -20.96 0.87 13.23
CA GLU A 169 -20.68 2.27 13.49
C GLU A 169 -20.65 3.01 12.15
N ASN A 170 -21.11 4.24 12.13
CA ASN A 170 -20.84 5.19 11.06
C ASN A 170 -20.34 6.50 11.65
N TRP A 171 -19.44 7.14 10.95
CA TRP A 171 -18.83 8.38 11.40
C TRP A 171 -19.26 9.56 10.53
N THR A 172 -20.50 9.55 10.08
CA THR A 172 -21.08 10.52 9.13
C THR A 172 -20.94 11.96 9.56
N LYS A 173 -20.83 12.23 10.87
CA LYS A 173 -20.56 13.59 11.37
C LYS A 173 -19.27 14.21 10.82
N TRP A 174 -18.33 13.37 10.34
CA TRP A 174 -17.06 13.81 9.79
C TRP A 174 -17.05 13.91 8.25
N ASP A 175 -18.10 13.45 7.57
CA ASP A 175 -18.17 13.45 6.11
C ASP A 175 -17.95 14.85 5.51
N SER A 176 -18.54 15.87 6.11
CA SER A 176 -18.37 17.27 5.64
C SER A 176 -16.94 17.80 5.77
N MET A 177 -16.16 17.26 6.68
CA MET A 177 -14.76 17.62 6.87
C MET A 177 -13.87 16.99 5.80
N LEU A 178 -14.15 15.75 5.43
CA LEU A 178 -13.38 14.96 4.48
C LEU A 178 -13.60 15.47 3.05
N LYS A 179 -12.53 15.50 2.25
CA LYS A 179 -12.58 15.93 0.84
C LYS A 179 -12.31 14.78 -0.12
N ARG A 180 -11.35 13.93 0.20
CA ARG A 180 -11.04 12.71 -0.54
C ARG A 180 -10.26 11.78 0.38
N PRO A 181 -10.95 11.08 1.30
CA PRO A 181 -10.30 10.20 2.24
C PRO A 181 -9.52 9.10 1.49
N HIS A 182 -8.31 8.81 1.97
CA HIS A 182 -7.35 7.99 1.25
C HIS A 182 -6.87 6.78 2.04
N PHE A 183 -6.61 6.95 3.34
CA PHE A 183 -6.10 5.86 4.17
C PHE A 183 -6.65 5.90 5.58
N VAL A 184 -7.02 4.74 6.13
CA VAL A 184 -7.41 4.55 7.52
C VAL A 184 -6.51 3.53 8.20
N THR A 185 -6.06 3.86 9.39
CA THR A 185 -5.20 2.96 10.17
C THR A 185 -5.19 3.34 11.66
N MET A 186 -4.48 2.55 12.46
CA MET A 186 -4.23 2.79 13.87
C MET A 186 -2.71 2.71 14.11
N ASN A 187 -2.18 3.60 14.94
CA ASN A 187 -0.82 3.47 15.41
C ASN A 187 -0.69 2.21 16.28
N PRO A 188 0.13 1.22 15.90
CA PRO A 188 0.23 -0.05 16.65
C PRO A 188 0.86 0.10 18.05
N TYR A 189 1.45 1.26 18.33
CA TYR A 189 2.14 1.58 19.59
C TYR A 189 1.34 2.54 20.48
N ASP A 190 0.18 3.00 20.03
CA ASP A 190 -0.68 3.91 20.79
C ASP A 190 -1.57 3.13 21.77
N PRO A 191 -1.42 3.35 23.09
CA PRO A 191 -2.25 2.68 24.10
C PRO A 191 -3.73 3.13 24.04
N ASP A 192 -4.00 4.35 23.58
CA ASP A 192 -5.34 4.88 23.46
C ASP A 192 -6.05 4.43 22.15
N ARG A 193 -5.28 3.79 21.24
CA ARG A 193 -5.79 3.16 20.02
C ARG A 193 -6.51 4.16 19.10
N HIS A 194 -5.99 5.38 19.00
CA HIS A 194 -6.54 6.39 18.11
C HIS A 194 -6.57 5.93 16.66
N ILE A 195 -7.59 6.38 15.94
CA ILE A 195 -7.78 6.09 14.51
C ILE A 195 -7.28 7.27 13.69
N TRP A 196 -6.46 6.95 12.72
CA TRP A 196 -5.85 7.95 11.84
C TRP A 196 -6.43 7.85 10.44
N ILE A 197 -6.79 9.01 9.89
CA ILE A 197 -7.32 9.16 8.54
C ILE A 197 -6.42 10.12 7.76
N VAL A 198 -5.92 9.68 6.61
CA VAL A 198 -5.27 10.55 5.64
C VAL A 198 -6.31 11.02 4.63
N ASP A 199 -6.40 12.32 4.40
CA ASP A 199 -7.27 12.93 3.39
C ASP A 199 -6.41 13.69 2.37
N ASP A 200 -6.29 13.12 1.16
CA ASP A 200 -5.36 13.67 0.18
C ASP A 200 -5.81 15.05 -0.34
N GLN A 201 -7.08 15.23 -0.63
CA GLN A 201 -7.61 16.52 -1.10
C GLN A 201 -7.91 17.49 0.06
N GLY A 202 -8.02 16.98 1.26
CA GLY A 202 -8.03 17.78 2.48
C GLY A 202 -6.66 18.32 2.84
N HIS A 203 -5.60 17.79 2.21
CA HIS A 203 -4.20 18.15 2.48
C HIS A 203 -3.82 17.97 3.96
N ALA A 204 -4.40 16.97 4.62
CA ALA A 204 -4.26 16.78 6.05
C ALA A 204 -4.30 15.30 6.47
N VAL A 205 -3.78 15.05 7.67
CA VAL A 205 -3.90 13.77 8.38
C VAL A 205 -4.60 14.06 9.71
N TYR A 206 -5.63 13.29 10.00
CA TYR A 206 -6.48 13.47 11.18
C TYR A 206 -6.34 12.30 12.15
N GLU A 207 -6.22 12.59 13.44
CA GLU A 207 -6.25 11.65 14.53
C GLU A 207 -7.56 11.78 15.31
N PHE A 208 -8.29 10.68 15.44
CA PHE A 208 -9.55 10.62 16.16
C PHE A 208 -9.45 9.72 17.38
N THR A 209 -10.27 9.99 18.40
CA THR A 209 -10.48 9.01 19.48
C THR A 209 -10.94 7.68 18.91
N HIS A 210 -10.64 6.59 19.62
CA HIS A 210 -10.98 5.23 19.20
C HIS A 210 -12.47 5.05 18.85
N ASP A 211 -13.36 5.74 19.55
CA ASP A 211 -14.81 5.72 19.30
C ASP A 211 -15.27 6.75 18.25
N GLY A 212 -14.36 7.45 17.60
CA GLY A 212 -14.66 8.44 16.56
C GLY A 212 -15.38 9.71 17.03
N LYS A 213 -15.52 9.91 18.34
CA LYS A 213 -16.33 11.05 18.82
C LYS A 213 -15.59 12.36 18.82
N GLN A 214 -14.25 12.36 18.89
CA GLN A 214 -13.45 13.57 18.95
C GLN A 214 -12.31 13.54 17.94
N LEU A 215 -12.02 14.70 17.35
CA LEU A 215 -10.77 14.94 16.63
C LEU A 215 -9.73 15.32 17.68
N VAL A 216 -8.64 14.54 17.73
CA VAL A 216 -7.56 14.69 18.72
C VAL A 216 -6.46 15.60 18.17
N LYS A 217 -6.03 15.35 16.92
CA LYS A 217 -4.92 16.04 16.29
C LYS A 217 -5.14 16.19 14.79
N THR A 218 -4.52 17.21 14.22
CA THR A 218 -4.43 17.39 12.77
C THR A 218 -2.98 17.68 12.40
N LEU A 219 -2.43 16.92 11.44
CA LEU A 219 -1.17 17.25 10.78
C LEU A 219 -1.47 17.89 9.44
N GLY A 220 -0.69 18.88 9.05
CA GLY A 220 -0.95 19.71 7.89
C GLY A 220 -1.94 20.87 8.20
N THR A 221 -2.19 21.69 7.20
CA THR A 221 -3.19 22.76 7.27
C THR A 221 -4.36 22.41 6.35
N PRO A 222 -5.53 22.03 6.90
CA PRO A 222 -6.64 21.53 6.10
C PRO A 222 -7.03 22.48 4.95
N ASN A 223 -7.22 21.90 3.76
CA ASN A 223 -7.60 22.58 2.52
C ASN A 223 -6.59 23.63 2.01
N GLN A 224 -5.36 23.60 2.51
CA GLN A 224 -4.28 24.50 2.08
C GLN A 224 -3.10 23.66 1.59
N PRO A 225 -2.95 23.46 0.27
CA PRO A 225 -1.80 22.75 -0.27
C PRO A 225 -0.53 23.57 -0.11
N GLY A 226 0.59 22.87 0.15
CA GLY A 226 1.90 23.51 0.23
C GLY A 226 3.02 22.49 0.35
N ASN A 227 4.27 22.98 0.39
CA ASN A 227 5.47 22.16 0.46
C ASN A 227 6.45 22.71 1.51
N ASP A 228 5.94 22.95 2.71
CA ASP A 228 6.72 23.40 3.86
C ASP A 228 6.46 22.53 5.09
N GLU A 229 6.86 22.98 6.28
CA GLU A 229 6.73 22.24 7.53
C GLU A 229 5.28 22.09 8.04
N LYS A 230 4.37 22.94 7.55
CA LYS A 230 2.98 23.04 8.04
C LYS A 230 1.94 22.56 7.03
N HIS A 231 2.35 22.37 5.78
CA HIS A 231 1.44 22.03 4.69
C HIS A 231 1.84 20.74 4.00
N PHE A 232 0.86 19.96 3.62
CA PHE A 232 0.97 18.89 2.65
C PHE A 232 0.40 19.32 1.30
N ASN A 233 0.76 18.56 0.26
CA ASN A 233 0.06 18.65 -1.00
C ASN A 233 -0.34 17.25 -1.45
N ARG A 234 -1.51 16.81 -0.97
CA ARG A 234 -2.10 15.51 -1.22
C ARG A 234 -1.29 14.35 -0.61
N PRO A 235 -1.25 14.27 0.74
CA PRO A 235 -0.63 13.16 1.46
C PRO A 235 -1.37 11.84 1.18
N THR A 236 -0.65 10.72 1.28
CA THR A 236 -1.17 9.40 0.90
C THR A 236 -1.25 8.42 2.06
N PHE A 237 -0.16 8.16 2.77
CA PHE A 237 -0.10 7.19 3.87
C PHE A 237 0.64 7.73 5.08
N ILE A 238 0.49 7.01 6.20
CA ILE A 238 1.21 7.26 7.46
C ILE A 238 1.66 5.95 8.09
N ASN A 239 2.85 5.96 8.71
CA ASN A 239 3.35 4.85 9.52
C ASN A 239 4.18 5.38 10.70
N TRP A 240 4.48 4.53 11.68
CA TRP A 240 5.09 4.90 12.95
C TRP A 240 6.31 4.07 13.28
N LEU A 241 7.27 4.70 13.96
CA LEU A 241 8.29 4.03 14.75
C LEU A 241 7.71 3.62 16.12
N PRO A 242 8.39 2.71 16.84
CA PRO A 242 7.95 2.28 18.18
C PRO A 242 7.87 3.40 19.21
N ASP A 243 8.63 4.46 19.05
CA ASP A 243 8.62 5.64 19.95
C ASP A 243 7.49 6.64 19.63
N GLY A 244 6.65 6.33 18.63
CA GLY A 244 5.57 7.17 18.20
C GLY A 244 5.94 8.19 17.09
N THR A 245 7.21 8.27 16.72
CA THR A 245 7.65 9.07 15.54
C THR A 245 6.90 8.63 14.29
N MET A 246 6.47 9.60 13.47
CA MET A 246 5.61 9.39 12.32
C MET A 246 6.32 9.68 11.00
N PHE A 247 6.04 8.88 9.97
CA PHE A 247 6.35 9.17 8.59
C PHE A 247 5.06 9.32 7.79
N VAL A 248 4.91 10.44 7.10
CA VAL A 248 3.79 10.71 6.19
C VAL A 248 4.32 10.83 4.78
N THR A 249 3.79 10.03 3.86
CA THR A 249 4.05 10.18 2.43
C THR A 249 3.19 11.31 1.87
N ASP A 250 3.83 12.29 1.25
CA ASP A 250 3.20 13.48 0.68
C ASP A 250 3.49 13.48 -0.82
N GLY A 251 2.73 12.67 -1.57
CA GLY A 251 3.17 12.17 -2.86
C GLY A 251 2.33 12.51 -4.08
N TYR A 252 1.03 12.80 -3.97
CA TYR A 252 0.22 13.12 -5.14
C TYR A 252 0.42 14.54 -5.69
N GLY A 253 0.80 15.46 -4.84
CA GLY A 253 1.08 16.85 -5.24
C GLY A 253 2.52 17.26 -4.96
N ASN A 254 3.12 16.65 -3.94
CA ASN A 254 4.54 16.73 -3.62
C ASN A 254 5.23 15.40 -3.96
N THR A 255 6.53 15.30 -3.66
CA THR A 255 7.36 14.12 -3.93
C THR A 255 8.30 13.86 -2.75
N ARG A 256 7.72 13.79 -1.55
CA ARG A 256 8.50 13.73 -0.31
C ARG A 256 7.87 12.79 0.74
N VAL A 257 8.70 12.38 1.67
CA VAL A 257 8.28 11.80 2.94
C VAL A 257 8.56 12.83 4.04
N VAL A 258 7.60 13.05 4.92
CA VAL A 258 7.71 14.02 6.04
C VAL A 258 7.74 13.24 7.35
N LYS A 259 8.70 13.56 8.20
CA LYS A 259 8.87 12.97 9.53
C LYS A 259 8.42 13.94 10.62
N PHE A 260 7.60 13.45 11.54
CA PHE A 260 7.13 14.18 12.72
C PHE A 260 7.49 13.41 13.99
N ASP A 261 7.62 14.10 15.11
CA ASP A 261 7.65 13.44 16.41
C ASP A 261 6.24 12.96 16.81
N LYS A 262 6.13 12.24 17.94
CA LYS A 262 4.87 11.72 18.46
C LYS A 262 3.82 12.80 18.77
N ASP A 263 4.26 14.04 19.00
CA ASP A 263 3.38 15.17 19.31
C ASP A 263 2.92 15.92 18.06
N GLY A 264 3.45 15.55 16.88
CA GLY A 264 3.11 16.15 15.58
C GLY A 264 4.01 17.34 15.21
N LYS A 265 5.14 17.54 15.89
CA LYS A 265 6.11 18.54 15.50
C LYS A 265 6.95 18.04 14.33
N PHE A 266 7.08 18.87 13.30
CA PHE A 266 7.94 18.61 12.16
C PHE A 266 9.40 18.37 12.61
N LEU A 267 10.03 17.32 12.09
CA LEU A 267 11.42 16.98 12.32
C LEU A 267 12.26 17.17 11.07
N MET A 268 11.84 16.58 9.97
CA MET A 268 12.57 16.63 8.69
C MET A 268 11.70 16.16 7.52
N THR A 269 12.22 16.35 6.32
CA THR A 269 11.68 15.79 5.09
C THR A 269 12.81 15.27 4.20
N PHE A 270 12.50 14.26 3.36
CA PHE A 270 13.39 13.75 2.34
C PHE A 270 12.61 13.38 1.07
N GLY A 271 13.30 13.29 -0.05
CA GLY A 271 12.74 13.08 -1.37
C GLY A 271 12.78 14.31 -2.24
N GLN A 272 12.95 14.10 -3.53
CA GLN A 272 13.02 15.13 -4.57
C GLN A 272 12.19 14.69 -5.78
N PRO A 273 11.73 15.59 -6.64
CA PRO A 273 11.04 15.21 -7.87
C PRO A 273 11.92 14.38 -8.80
N SER A 274 11.38 13.31 -9.33
CA SER A 274 12.02 12.55 -10.41
C SER A 274 11.84 13.25 -11.76
N ASN A 275 12.73 12.95 -12.71
CA ASN A 275 12.63 13.39 -14.08
C ASN A 275 12.15 12.22 -14.95
N PRO A 276 10.86 12.16 -15.32
CA PRO A 276 10.35 11.07 -16.16
C PRO A 276 10.98 11.07 -17.56
N PRO A 277 10.99 9.92 -18.25
CA PRO A 277 10.60 8.59 -17.76
C PRO A 277 11.73 7.87 -17.04
N ASP A 278 11.36 7.04 -16.04
CA ASP A 278 12.25 6.06 -15.41
C ASP A 278 13.51 6.64 -14.73
N ASP A 279 13.34 7.65 -13.91
CA ASP A 279 14.46 8.23 -13.15
C ASP A 279 14.81 7.32 -11.95
N MET A 280 15.83 6.50 -12.11
CA MET A 280 16.27 5.55 -11.10
C MET A 280 17.31 6.11 -10.13
N ARG A 281 17.51 7.41 -10.08
CA ARG A 281 18.41 8.03 -9.09
C ARG A 281 17.83 7.83 -7.68
N PRO A 282 18.68 7.63 -6.67
CA PRO A 282 18.25 7.54 -5.27
C PRO A 282 17.55 8.82 -4.79
N SER A 283 16.57 8.63 -3.92
CA SER A 283 15.84 9.72 -3.23
C SER A 283 15.10 10.69 -4.15
N VAL A 284 14.75 10.25 -5.35
CA VAL A 284 13.84 10.99 -6.23
C VAL A 284 12.57 10.20 -6.46
N PHE A 285 11.43 10.85 -6.44
CA PHE A 285 10.12 10.21 -6.51
C PHE A 285 9.26 10.83 -7.60
N LYS A 286 8.47 9.98 -8.25
CA LYS A 286 7.42 10.41 -9.18
C LYS A 286 6.06 10.48 -8.49
N ASP A 287 5.77 9.48 -7.66
CA ASP A 287 4.47 9.34 -7.00
C ASP A 287 4.66 8.55 -5.70
N VAL A 288 5.05 9.27 -4.65
CA VAL A 288 5.28 8.68 -3.33
C VAL A 288 3.95 8.22 -2.75
N HIS A 289 3.80 6.94 -2.45
CA HIS A 289 2.50 6.43 -2.07
C HIS A 289 2.49 5.73 -0.70
N GLY A 290 2.96 4.50 -0.60
CA GLY A 290 2.98 3.74 0.65
C GLY A 290 4.26 3.91 1.45
N VAL A 291 4.17 3.75 2.78
CA VAL A 291 5.32 3.70 3.68
C VAL A 291 5.12 2.64 4.74
N VAL A 292 6.15 1.79 4.96
CA VAL A 292 6.20 0.85 6.09
C VAL A 292 7.58 0.87 6.74
N PHE A 293 7.63 0.46 8.00
CA PHE A 293 8.83 0.40 8.80
C PHE A 293 9.12 -1.02 9.26
N ASP A 294 10.41 -1.41 9.20
CA ASP A 294 10.94 -2.66 9.76
C ASP A 294 11.72 -2.37 11.04
N PRO A 295 11.12 -2.54 12.25
CA PRO A 295 11.75 -2.18 13.52
C PRO A 295 13.11 -2.85 13.76
N PRO A 296 13.31 -4.16 13.44
CA PRO A 296 14.60 -4.81 13.73
C PRO A 296 15.78 -4.28 12.92
N THR A 297 15.57 -3.73 11.74
CA THR A 297 16.66 -3.19 10.91
C THR A 297 16.65 -1.68 10.79
N HIS A 298 15.67 -1.00 11.40
CA HIS A 298 15.49 0.46 11.33
C HIS A 298 15.37 0.96 9.89
N ARG A 299 14.76 0.14 8.99
CA ARG A 299 14.56 0.48 7.57
C ARG A 299 13.15 0.98 7.33
N VAL A 300 13.05 2.06 6.55
CA VAL A 300 11.82 2.65 6.05
C VAL A 300 11.68 2.30 4.57
N PHE A 301 10.63 1.61 4.20
CA PHE A 301 10.31 1.22 2.83
C PHE A 301 9.25 2.16 2.28
N VAL A 302 9.50 2.73 1.12
CA VAL A 302 8.63 3.73 0.49
C VAL A 302 8.32 3.31 -0.94
N THR A 303 7.05 3.31 -1.33
CA THR A 303 6.69 3.09 -2.73
C THR A 303 6.89 4.35 -3.54
N ASP A 304 7.60 4.22 -4.64
CA ASP A 304 7.58 5.16 -5.75
C ASP A 304 6.74 4.54 -6.87
N ARG A 305 5.43 4.81 -6.78
CA ARG A 305 4.41 4.08 -7.52
C ARG A 305 4.56 4.22 -9.03
N ALA A 306 4.81 5.42 -9.52
CA ALA A 306 4.89 5.69 -10.94
C ALA A 306 6.24 5.34 -11.55
N ASP A 307 7.30 5.18 -10.74
CA ASP A 307 8.60 4.67 -11.18
C ASP A 307 8.76 3.16 -10.88
N HIS A 308 7.65 2.46 -10.49
CA HIS A 308 7.57 1.00 -10.36
C HIS A 308 8.59 0.38 -9.42
N ARG A 309 8.87 1.05 -8.28
CA ARG A 309 9.92 0.62 -7.36
C ARG A 309 9.58 0.85 -5.88
N ILE A 310 10.37 0.24 -5.04
CA ILE A 310 10.45 0.52 -3.61
C ILE A 310 11.83 1.12 -3.34
N GLU A 311 11.87 2.26 -2.68
CA GLU A 311 13.11 2.82 -2.13
C GLU A 311 13.18 2.56 -0.63
N ILE A 312 14.39 2.31 -0.12
CA ILE A 312 14.66 1.96 1.26
C ILE A 312 15.57 3.00 1.88
N PHE A 313 15.15 3.50 3.03
CA PHE A 313 15.87 4.54 3.78
C PHE A 313 16.13 4.09 5.21
N ASP A 314 17.09 4.73 5.88
CA ASP A 314 17.13 4.71 7.34
C ASP A 314 16.10 5.69 7.94
N GLU A 315 15.95 5.68 9.25
CA GLU A 315 15.03 6.56 9.96
C GLU A 315 15.34 8.07 9.81
N ASN A 316 16.53 8.40 9.32
CA ASN A 316 16.99 9.77 9.10
C ASN A 316 16.91 10.19 7.62
N GLY A 317 16.20 9.38 6.81
CA GLY A 317 16.00 9.68 5.39
C GLY A 317 17.23 9.47 4.51
N LYS A 318 18.27 8.80 5.02
CA LYS A 318 19.41 8.39 4.22
C LYS A 318 19.03 7.20 3.36
N PHE A 319 19.18 7.32 2.06
CA PHE A 319 19.00 6.23 1.11
C PHE A 319 19.93 5.05 1.43
N LEU A 320 19.38 3.85 1.44
CA LEU A 320 20.10 2.60 1.67
C LEU A 320 20.10 1.71 0.43
N ASP A 321 18.93 1.50 -0.19
CA ASP A 321 18.77 0.60 -1.32
C ASP A 321 17.46 0.87 -2.08
N GLN A 322 17.29 0.24 -3.23
CA GLN A 322 16.04 0.23 -3.98
C GLN A 322 15.90 -1.04 -4.81
N TRP A 323 14.67 -1.44 -5.06
CA TRP A 323 14.37 -2.54 -5.98
C TRP A 323 13.08 -2.28 -6.77
N SER A 324 13.02 -2.82 -7.99
CA SER A 324 11.89 -2.62 -8.88
C SER A 324 10.83 -3.69 -8.65
N THR A 325 9.57 -3.30 -8.73
CA THR A 325 8.43 -4.24 -8.82
C THR A 325 8.19 -4.74 -10.24
N GLY A 326 8.92 -4.19 -11.22
CA GLY A 326 8.81 -4.52 -12.64
C GLY A 326 7.62 -3.84 -13.33
N LYS A 327 7.78 -3.52 -14.62
CA LYS A 327 6.67 -2.97 -15.42
C LYS A 327 5.73 -4.10 -15.87
N PRO A 328 4.41 -3.89 -15.88
CA PRO A 328 3.66 -2.66 -15.65
C PRO A 328 3.13 -2.49 -14.19
N SER A 329 3.81 -3.06 -13.20
CA SER A 329 3.40 -2.96 -11.79
C SER A 329 3.22 -1.50 -11.34
N THR A 330 2.21 -1.26 -10.52
CA THR A 330 2.02 0.00 -9.79
C THR A 330 1.81 -0.33 -8.32
N PRO A 331 2.87 -0.31 -7.49
CA PRO A 331 2.77 -0.66 -6.07
C PRO A 331 1.91 0.36 -5.32
N GLN A 332 0.62 0.01 -5.12
CA GLN A 332 -0.34 0.88 -4.45
C GLN A 332 -0.19 0.86 -2.94
N PHE A 333 -0.04 -0.30 -2.37
CA PHE A 333 -0.04 -0.47 -0.93
C PHE A 333 1.12 -1.35 -0.47
N LEU A 334 1.76 -0.94 0.62
CA LEU A 334 2.77 -1.73 1.32
C LEU A 334 2.21 -2.28 2.63
N TYR A 335 2.53 -3.53 2.93
CA TYR A 335 2.23 -4.15 4.20
C TYR A 335 3.45 -4.94 4.69
N MET A 336 3.94 -4.61 5.87
CA MET A 336 5.01 -5.34 6.55
C MET A 336 4.39 -6.37 7.47
N ALA A 337 4.52 -7.64 7.14
CA ALA A 337 4.03 -8.73 7.97
C ALA A 337 5.00 -9.06 9.10
N ALA A 338 4.50 -9.72 10.16
CA ALA A 338 5.30 -10.06 11.34
C ALA A 338 6.44 -11.05 11.04
N ASP A 339 6.34 -11.83 9.96
CA ASP A 339 7.41 -12.68 9.43
C ASP A 339 8.47 -11.88 8.64
N ARG A 340 8.34 -10.56 8.62
CA ARG A 340 9.19 -9.61 7.90
C ARG A 340 9.15 -9.77 6.38
N SER A 341 8.10 -10.37 5.85
CA SER A 341 7.81 -10.29 4.42
C SER A 341 7.13 -8.97 4.07
N VAL A 342 7.50 -8.42 2.92
CA VAL A 342 6.89 -7.22 2.34
C VAL A 342 5.81 -7.67 1.37
N TRP A 343 4.57 -7.28 1.65
CA TRP A 343 3.46 -7.53 0.75
C TRP A 343 3.05 -6.25 0.04
N ILE A 344 2.77 -6.39 -1.24
CA ILE A 344 2.39 -5.29 -2.12
C ILE A 344 1.05 -5.61 -2.76
N ALA A 345 0.08 -4.71 -2.61
CA ALA A 345 -1.08 -4.71 -3.48
C ALA A 345 -0.75 -3.89 -4.73
N ASP A 346 -0.88 -4.50 -5.90
CA ASP A 346 -0.55 -3.89 -7.17
C ASP A 346 -1.80 -3.46 -7.94
N GLY A 347 -1.85 -2.19 -8.29
CA GLY A 347 -3.03 -1.59 -8.90
C GLY A 347 -3.23 -1.97 -10.36
N THR A 348 -2.16 -2.19 -11.11
CA THR A 348 -2.24 -2.47 -12.56
C THR A 348 -2.35 -3.95 -12.87
N THR A 349 -1.57 -4.78 -12.19
CA THR A 349 -1.53 -6.21 -12.46
C THR A 349 -2.61 -7.01 -11.72
N ALA A 350 -3.35 -6.35 -10.82
CA ALA A 350 -4.34 -6.97 -9.96
C ALA A 350 -3.74 -8.16 -9.16
N LYS A 351 -2.54 -7.95 -8.60
CA LYS A 351 -1.80 -8.95 -7.84
C LYS A 351 -1.56 -8.49 -6.41
N ILE A 352 -1.59 -9.47 -5.51
CA ILE A 352 -1.00 -9.35 -4.18
C ILE A 352 0.33 -10.07 -4.23
N MET A 353 1.42 -9.34 -4.09
CA MET A 353 2.78 -9.85 -4.29
C MET A 353 3.54 -9.91 -2.96
N LYS A 354 4.31 -10.97 -2.77
CA LYS A 354 5.18 -11.18 -1.61
C LYS A 354 6.64 -11.03 -2.01
N PHE A 355 7.37 -10.24 -1.24
CA PHE A 355 8.82 -10.06 -1.36
C PHE A 355 9.49 -10.27 0.00
N ASP A 356 10.79 -10.57 0.00
CA ASP A 356 11.61 -10.40 1.19
C ASP A 356 12.07 -8.93 1.35
N LEU A 357 12.83 -8.66 2.40
CA LEU A 357 13.31 -7.30 2.69
C LEU A 357 14.36 -6.78 1.70
N ASP A 358 14.93 -7.65 0.89
CA ASP A 358 15.96 -7.32 -0.09
C ASP A 358 15.39 -7.29 -1.54
N GLY A 359 14.05 -7.42 -1.66
CA GLY A 359 13.32 -7.28 -2.90
C GLY A 359 13.28 -8.54 -3.77
N HIS A 360 13.63 -9.72 -3.22
CA HIS A 360 13.45 -10.96 -3.96
C HIS A 360 11.97 -11.31 -4.02
N TYR A 361 11.47 -11.50 -5.22
CA TYR A 361 10.10 -11.95 -5.44
C TYR A 361 9.93 -13.39 -4.97
N LEU A 362 8.93 -13.60 -4.12
CA LEU A 362 8.67 -14.90 -3.51
C LEU A 362 7.39 -15.57 -4.05
N TYR A 363 6.31 -14.79 -4.17
CA TYR A 363 5.00 -15.30 -4.54
C TYR A 363 4.06 -14.19 -4.97
N SER A 364 3.05 -14.51 -5.77
CA SER A 364 1.90 -13.63 -5.98
C SER A 364 0.63 -14.42 -6.26
N TRP A 365 -0.49 -13.77 -6.00
CA TRP A 365 -1.81 -14.27 -6.35
C TRP A 365 -2.73 -13.14 -6.79
N GLY A 366 -3.85 -13.50 -7.38
CA GLY A 366 -4.88 -12.58 -7.82
C GLY A 366 -5.15 -12.65 -9.31
N SER A 367 -6.36 -12.31 -9.69
CA SER A 367 -6.83 -12.19 -11.08
C SER A 367 -7.66 -10.94 -11.22
N GLN A 368 -7.46 -10.20 -12.29
CA GLN A 368 -8.28 -9.02 -12.55
C GLN A 368 -9.72 -9.41 -12.86
N GLY A 369 -10.66 -8.72 -12.23
CA GLY A 369 -12.08 -8.93 -12.46
C GLY A 369 -12.96 -8.19 -11.48
N ASP A 370 -14.26 -8.42 -11.59
CA ASP A 370 -15.28 -7.80 -10.74
C ASP A 370 -16.19 -8.81 -10.02
N TRP A 371 -15.97 -10.13 -10.25
CA TRP A 371 -16.64 -11.19 -9.51
C TRP A 371 -16.03 -11.35 -8.12
N PRO A 372 -16.75 -11.98 -7.17
CA PRO A 372 -16.22 -12.19 -5.82
C PRO A 372 -14.85 -12.91 -5.82
N GLY A 373 -13.88 -12.31 -5.12
CA GLY A 373 -12.51 -12.81 -5.04
C GLY A 373 -11.59 -12.41 -6.19
N ALA A 374 -12.09 -11.80 -7.25
CA ALA A 374 -11.27 -11.15 -8.26
C ALA A 374 -10.85 -9.75 -7.79
N LEU A 375 -9.76 -9.23 -8.29
CA LEU A 375 -9.15 -8.00 -7.83
C LEU A 375 -9.17 -6.92 -8.91
N TRP A 376 -9.50 -5.68 -8.53
CA TRP A 376 -9.36 -4.55 -9.43
C TRP A 376 -8.95 -3.28 -8.69
N ASN A 377 -7.68 -2.93 -8.82
CA ASN A 377 -7.05 -1.79 -8.17
C ASN A 377 -7.20 -1.85 -6.64
N VAL A 378 -6.60 -2.89 -6.06
CA VAL A 378 -6.51 -3.03 -4.61
C VAL A 378 -5.64 -1.92 -4.04
N HIS A 379 -6.20 -1.12 -3.15
CA HIS A 379 -5.58 0.07 -2.61
C HIS A 379 -5.37 0.03 -1.08
N GLY A 380 -6.02 -0.90 -0.41
CA GLY A 380 -5.88 -1.12 1.03
C GLY A 380 -5.90 -2.60 1.38
N MET A 381 -5.15 -2.97 2.39
CA MET A 381 -5.04 -4.35 2.87
C MET A 381 -4.87 -4.36 4.38
N SER A 382 -5.59 -5.26 5.05
CA SER A 382 -5.46 -5.47 6.50
C SER A 382 -5.70 -6.92 6.87
N VAL A 383 -5.07 -7.40 7.94
CA VAL A 383 -5.26 -8.75 8.47
C VAL A 383 -5.71 -8.64 9.92
N ASP A 384 -6.83 -9.28 10.28
CA ASP A 384 -7.32 -9.31 11.63
C ASP A 384 -6.59 -10.35 12.52
N PRO A 385 -6.75 -10.30 13.86
CA PRO A 385 -6.11 -11.27 14.75
C PRO A 385 -6.51 -12.75 14.52
N ALA A 386 -7.60 -13.01 13.82
CA ALA A 386 -8.02 -14.37 13.44
C ALA A 386 -7.39 -14.84 12.11
N GLY A 387 -6.62 -13.98 11.43
CA GLY A 387 -5.96 -14.28 10.15
C GLY A 387 -6.83 -14.07 8.93
N ASN A 388 -8.00 -13.45 9.06
CA ASN A 388 -8.78 -13.04 7.89
C ASN A 388 -8.12 -11.84 7.23
N LEU A 389 -8.06 -11.88 5.90
CA LEU A 389 -7.57 -10.79 5.07
C LEU A 389 -8.73 -9.95 4.59
N TYR A 390 -8.54 -8.64 4.61
CA TYR A 390 -9.47 -7.65 4.09
C TYR A 390 -8.79 -6.82 3.02
N LEU A 391 -9.45 -6.65 1.88
CA LEU A 391 -8.96 -5.86 0.76
C LEU A 391 -9.95 -4.75 0.43
N ALA A 392 -9.42 -3.57 0.13
CA ALA A 392 -10.17 -2.42 -0.36
C ALA A 392 -9.90 -2.23 -1.85
N GLU A 393 -10.95 -2.19 -2.66
CA GLU A 393 -10.87 -2.12 -4.11
C GLU A 393 -11.54 -0.85 -4.63
N VAL A 394 -10.71 0.04 -5.16
CA VAL A 394 -11.15 1.35 -5.65
C VAL A 394 -12.08 1.21 -6.85
N ASN A 395 -11.65 0.47 -7.86
CA ASN A 395 -12.38 0.41 -9.13
C ASN A 395 -13.64 -0.45 -9.06
N ASN A 396 -13.63 -1.50 -8.26
CA ASN A 396 -14.82 -2.29 -7.98
C ASN A 396 -15.79 -1.58 -7.01
N GLY A 397 -15.29 -0.63 -6.23
CA GLY A 397 -16.08 0.06 -5.22
C GLY A 397 -16.59 -0.92 -4.18
N ARG A 398 -15.68 -1.68 -3.57
CA ARG A 398 -16.02 -2.68 -2.55
C ARG A 398 -14.86 -2.93 -1.60
N ALA A 399 -15.17 -3.38 -0.41
CA ALA A 399 -14.27 -4.14 0.42
C ALA A 399 -14.61 -5.63 0.31
N GLU A 400 -13.63 -6.51 0.40
CA GLU A 400 -13.84 -7.96 0.47
C GLU A 400 -13.12 -8.55 1.68
N LYS A 401 -13.75 -9.54 2.29
CA LYS A 401 -13.17 -10.37 3.34
C LYS A 401 -12.78 -11.72 2.77
N PHE A 402 -11.59 -12.15 3.09
CA PHE A 402 -11.05 -13.46 2.72
C PHE A 402 -10.69 -14.23 3.98
N ARG A 403 -10.95 -15.53 4.00
CA ARG A 403 -10.44 -16.42 5.05
C ARG A 403 -9.44 -17.41 4.46
N PRO A 404 -8.42 -17.85 5.21
CA PRO A 404 -7.53 -18.89 4.77
C PRO A 404 -8.31 -20.15 4.39
N ARG A 405 -7.98 -20.76 3.25
CA ARG A 405 -8.54 -22.05 2.85
C ARG A 405 -8.13 -23.14 3.83
N PRO A 406 -8.97 -24.15 4.10
CA PRO A 406 -8.56 -25.33 4.86
C PRO A 406 -7.30 -25.97 4.25
N GLY A 407 -6.26 -26.13 5.06
CA GLY A 407 -4.97 -26.70 4.61
C GLY A 407 -4.09 -25.76 3.77
N ALA A 408 -4.40 -24.47 3.70
CA ALA A 408 -3.55 -23.50 3.03
C ALA A 408 -2.13 -23.51 3.62
N ASN A 409 -1.12 -23.39 2.76
CA ASN A 409 0.26 -23.25 3.20
C ASN A 409 0.45 -21.94 3.98
N PRO A 410 0.80 -22.00 5.29
CA PRO A 410 0.96 -20.78 6.10
C PRO A 410 1.98 -19.79 5.55
N ALA A 411 2.99 -20.26 4.82
CA ALA A 411 4.01 -19.41 4.23
C ALA A 411 3.49 -18.53 3.08
N LEU A 412 2.32 -18.87 2.53
CA LEU A 412 1.65 -18.10 1.48
C LEU A 412 0.56 -17.17 2.03
N LEU A 413 0.27 -17.24 3.32
CA LEU A 413 -0.68 -16.34 3.98
C LEU A 413 -0.01 -15.03 4.38
N ILE A 414 -0.77 -13.96 4.36
CA ILE A 414 -0.34 -12.67 4.88
C ILE A 414 -0.45 -12.71 6.40
N GLY A 415 0.67 -12.57 7.09
CA GLY A 415 0.71 -12.56 8.54
C GLY A 415 0.15 -11.26 9.14
N GLN A 416 0.06 -11.24 10.48
CA GLN A 416 -0.28 -10.01 11.20
C GLN A 416 0.71 -8.90 10.86
N ARG A 417 0.28 -7.64 10.99
CA ARG A 417 1.15 -6.48 10.81
C ARG A 417 2.32 -6.54 11.77
N MET A 418 3.51 -6.23 11.25
CA MET A 418 4.73 -6.11 12.05
C MET A 418 4.54 -5.10 13.17
N ARG A 419 4.93 -5.50 14.38
CA ARG A 419 5.05 -4.64 15.58
C ARG A 419 6.42 -4.88 16.17
N ALA A 420 7.00 -3.86 16.81
CA ALA A 420 8.19 -4.11 17.62
C ALA A 420 7.85 -5.12 18.72
N ALA A 421 8.79 -5.97 19.08
CA ALA A 421 8.65 -6.80 20.29
C ALA A 421 8.47 -5.87 21.49
N GLN A 422 7.45 -6.13 22.28
CA GLN A 422 7.21 -5.43 23.54
C GLN A 422 8.25 -5.83 24.58
#